data_08edf3c1d4f6520d92f621c2a20f63f1
#
_entry.id   08edf3c1d4f6520d92f621c2a20f63f1
#
_cell.length_a   1.000
_cell.length_b   1.000
_cell.length_c   1.000
_cell.angle_alpha   90.00
_cell.angle_beta   90.00
_cell.angle_gamma   90.00
#
_symmetry.space_group_name_H-M   'P 1'
#
loop_
_entity.id
_entity.type
_entity.pdbx_description
1 polymer ?
#
loop_
_entity_poly.entity_id
_entity_poly.type
_entity_poly.pdbx_seq_one_letter_code
_entity_poly.pdbx_strand_id
1 'polypeptide(L)'
;MKNNQIGRSMIEMLGVLAIIAILSVGGIVGYGKAMRMWQANIQKQMIEELLHSMIEVRSQFQEREEEIDVTPILAAMGHTPEGAVFDGRYFIDKKGNKMKVIYGVPTYQNPDGTSYKGSFLYALHFYSFTRKAKILDLSLQDYCVSLVEAAKSMGDEFIYTYYGTYGENGRMYELFTYNSLKKATLSDIQSKCRITLEEKETGFSHFTTHIKPY
;
A
#
# COMPACT_ATOMS: atom_id res chain seq x y z
N MET A 1 18.25 69.03 12.48
CA MET A 1 18.29 67.63 12.87
C MET A 1 17.38 66.87 11.90
N LYS A 2 17.95 66.25 10.85
CA LYS A 2 17.23 65.50 9.84
C LYS A 2 17.26 63.99 10.15
N ASN A 3 16.12 63.40 10.23
CA ASN A 3 15.78 62.07 10.74
C ASN A 3 16.54 60.94 10.04
N ASN A 4 17.30 60.17 10.81
CA ASN A 4 17.83 58.83 10.48
C ASN A 4 16.75 57.71 10.54
N GLN A 5 15.48 58.01 10.24
CA GLN A 5 14.40 57.01 10.37
C GLN A 5 14.26 56.08 9.15
N ILE A 6 14.76 56.50 7.97
CA ILE A 6 14.57 55.74 6.73
C ILE A 6 15.41 54.45 6.72
N GLY A 7 16.59 54.44 7.28
CA GLY A 7 17.44 53.24 7.31
C GLY A 7 17.01 52.18 8.31
N ARG A 8 16.35 52.60 9.42
CA ARG A 8 15.87 51.69 10.45
C ARG A 8 14.63 50.90 9.98
N SER A 9 13.76 51.57 9.26
CA SER A 9 12.57 50.94 8.64
C SER A 9 12.93 49.85 7.59
N MET A 10 13.99 50.06 6.79
CA MET A 10 14.39 49.04 5.79
C MET A 10 14.99 47.80 6.46
N ILE A 11 15.76 47.91 7.51
CA ILE A 11 16.34 46.77 8.22
C ILE A 11 15.25 45.97 8.94
N GLU A 12 14.27 46.66 9.53
CA GLU A 12 13.12 46.03 10.18
C GLU A 12 12.24 45.27 9.16
N MET A 13 11.99 45.84 7.98
CA MET A 13 11.25 45.15 6.92
C MET A 13 12.01 43.93 6.38
N LEU A 14 13.33 44.03 6.21
CA LEU A 14 14.14 42.88 5.79
C LEU A 14 14.13 41.75 6.83
N GLY A 15 14.15 42.11 8.13
CA GLY A 15 14.04 41.12 9.21
C GLY A 15 12.68 40.38 9.20
N VAL A 16 11.60 41.10 9.01
CA VAL A 16 10.25 40.51 8.91
C VAL A 16 10.13 39.62 7.69
N LEU A 17 10.64 40.06 6.53
CA LEU A 17 10.62 39.25 5.31
C LEU A 17 11.44 37.97 5.45
N ALA A 18 12.57 38.01 6.13
CA ALA A 18 13.39 36.83 6.41
C ALA A 18 12.65 35.82 7.29
N ILE A 19 11.97 36.28 8.33
CA ILE A 19 11.15 35.42 9.21
C ILE A 19 9.99 34.79 8.43
N ILE A 20 9.28 35.58 7.64
CA ILE A 20 8.17 35.07 6.81
C ILE A 20 8.67 34.00 5.81
N ALA A 21 9.84 34.24 5.18
CA ALA A 21 10.43 33.29 4.25
C ALA A 21 10.74 31.94 4.93
N ILE A 22 11.36 31.97 6.11
CA ILE A 22 11.68 30.75 6.89
C ILE A 22 10.39 30.01 7.31
N LEU A 23 9.41 30.72 7.83
CA LEU A 23 8.13 30.14 8.25
C LEU A 23 7.35 29.56 7.06
N SER A 24 7.39 30.22 5.90
CA SER A 24 6.72 29.75 4.69
C SER A 24 7.34 28.44 4.18
N VAL A 25 8.66 28.34 4.11
CA VAL A 25 9.34 27.11 3.69
C VAL A 25 9.09 25.98 4.69
N GLY A 26 9.19 26.25 5.99
CA GLY A 26 8.91 25.27 7.03
C GLY A 26 7.45 24.78 7.01
N GLY A 27 6.51 25.68 6.77
CA GLY A 27 5.09 25.38 6.64
C GLY A 27 4.78 24.48 5.45
N ILE A 28 5.36 24.75 4.29
CA ILE A 28 5.15 23.94 3.07
C ILE A 28 5.71 22.53 3.26
N VAL A 29 6.91 22.39 3.81
CA VAL A 29 7.53 21.07 4.05
C VAL A 29 6.72 20.28 5.08
N GLY A 30 6.30 20.91 6.17
CA GLY A 30 5.46 20.29 7.20
C GLY A 30 4.11 19.83 6.66
N TYR A 31 3.45 20.67 5.87
CA TYR A 31 2.19 20.33 5.22
C TYR A 31 2.32 19.15 4.26
N GLY A 32 3.36 19.13 3.43
CA GLY A 32 3.60 18.02 2.50
C GLY A 32 3.78 16.68 3.22
N LYS A 33 4.52 16.68 4.35
CA LYS A 33 4.69 15.47 5.17
C LYS A 33 3.35 15.03 5.81
N ALA A 34 2.60 15.96 6.39
CA ALA A 34 1.31 15.67 7.00
C ALA A 34 0.30 15.10 5.98
N MET A 35 0.26 15.68 4.77
CA MET A 35 -0.61 15.20 3.69
C MET A 35 -0.25 13.79 3.22
N ARG A 36 1.05 13.46 3.12
CA ARG A 36 1.48 12.09 2.79
C ARG A 36 1.04 11.09 3.86
N MET A 37 1.23 11.41 5.13
CA MET A 37 0.80 10.55 6.25
C MET A 37 -0.72 10.35 6.25
N TRP A 38 -1.48 11.41 6.01
CA TRP A 38 -2.93 11.33 5.90
C TRP A 38 -3.37 10.42 4.74
N GLN A 39 -2.77 10.57 3.56
CA GLN A 39 -3.06 9.70 2.41
C GLN A 39 -2.67 8.24 2.67
N ALA A 40 -1.56 7.98 3.34
CA ALA A 40 -1.15 6.64 3.71
C ALA A 40 -2.15 5.99 4.69
N ASN A 41 -2.66 6.76 5.66
CA ASN A 41 -3.67 6.27 6.59
C ASN A 41 -5.00 5.93 5.90
N ILE A 42 -5.49 6.78 4.99
CA ILE A 42 -6.69 6.46 4.20
C ILE A 42 -6.49 5.18 3.40
N GLN A 43 -5.32 5.04 2.77
CA GLN A 43 -5.01 3.85 1.99
C GLN A 43 -4.94 2.59 2.85
N LYS A 44 -4.34 2.69 4.03
CA LYS A 44 -4.32 1.61 5.02
C LYS A 44 -5.73 1.20 5.44
N GLN A 45 -6.59 2.15 5.81
CA GLN A 45 -7.99 1.88 6.19
C GLN A 45 -8.75 1.16 5.08
N MET A 46 -8.63 1.63 3.83
CA MET A 46 -9.25 0.99 2.68
C MET A 46 -8.80 -0.47 2.51
N ILE A 47 -7.51 -0.76 2.71
CA ILE A 47 -6.99 -2.12 2.64
C ILE A 47 -7.49 -2.96 3.83
N GLU A 48 -7.52 -2.39 5.03
CA GLU A 48 -8.06 -3.06 6.23
C GLU A 48 -9.52 -3.44 6.05
N GLU A 49 -10.35 -2.55 5.52
CA GLU A 49 -11.76 -2.83 5.21
C GLU A 49 -11.89 -3.99 4.22
N LEU A 50 -11.06 -4.01 3.16
CA LEU A 50 -11.05 -5.10 2.20
C LEU A 50 -10.68 -6.44 2.87
N LEU A 51 -9.62 -6.45 3.69
CA LEU A 51 -9.16 -7.66 4.38
C LEU A 51 -10.21 -8.16 5.40
N HIS A 52 -10.88 -7.25 6.12
CA HIS A 52 -11.98 -7.61 7.02
C HIS A 52 -13.16 -8.20 6.26
N SER A 53 -13.55 -7.60 5.14
CA SER A 53 -14.61 -8.14 4.28
C SER A 53 -14.28 -9.55 3.77
N MET A 54 -13.00 -9.82 3.45
CA MET A 54 -12.55 -11.16 3.06
C MET A 54 -12.72 -12.17 4.21
N ILE A 55 -12.38 -11.79 5.43
CA ILE A 55 -12.56 -12.65 6.62
C ILE A 55 -14.04 -12.95 6.84
N GLU A 56 -14.90 -11.96 6.68
CA GLU A 56 -16.34 -12.10 6.89
C GLU A 56 -16.98 -13.09 5.90
N VAL A 57 -16.59 -13.03 4.63
CA VAL A 57 -17.18 -13.89 3.60
C VAL A 57 -16.48 -15.23 3.42
N ARG A 58 -15.31 -15.45 4.03
CA ARG A 58 -14.48 -16.65 3.77
C ARG A 58 -15.21 -17.98 4.01
N SER A 59 -16.12 -18.03 4.99
CA SER A 59 -16.89 -19.24 5.30
C SER A 59 -17.80 -19.69 4.15
N GLN A 60 -18.14 -18.79 3.25
CA GLN A 60 -19.02 -19.09 2.10
C GLN A 60 -18.29 -19.83 0.97
N PHE A 61 -16.95 -19.92 1.03
CA PHE A 61 -16.11 -20.48 -0.02
C PHE A 61 -15.39 -21.76 0.39
N GLN A 62 -15.70 -22.34 1.54
CA GLN A 62 -14.95 -23.42 2.23
C GLN A 62 -14.80 -24.70 1.45
N GLU A 63 -15.43 -25.07 0.48
CA GLU A 63 -15.36 -26.42 -0.15
C GLU A 63 -15.24 -26.36 -1.68
N ARG A 64 -14.68 -25.30 -2.21
CA ARG A 64 -14.57 -25.15 -3.66
C ARG A 64 -13.18 -25.54 -4.14
N GLU A 65 -13.15 -26.32 -5.21
CA GLU A 65 -11.90 -26.77 -5.85
C GLU A 65 -11.41 -25.80 -6.95
N GLU A 66 -12.26 -24.84 -7.35
CA GLU A 66 -11.97 -23.90 -8.44
C GLU A 66 -11.65 -22.49 -7.94
N GLU A 67 -10.78 -21.80 -8.66
CA GLU A 67 -10.51 -20.38 -8.45
C GLU A 67 -11.74 -19.54 -8.81
N ILE A 68 -12.12 -18.64 -7.91
CA ILE A 68 -13.28 -17.76 -8.07
C ILE A 68 -12.86 -16.31 -7.82
N ASP A 69 -13.29 -15.43 -8.73
CA ASP A 69 -13.24 -13.98 -8.49
C ASP A 69 -14.34 -13.58 -7.50
N VAL A 70 -13.93 -13.26 -6.28
CA VAL A 70 -14.83 -12.87 -5.19
C VAL A 70 -15.13 -11.36 -5.22
N THR A 71 -14.39 -10.57 -5.99
CA THR A 71 -14.54 -9.12 -6.04
C THR A 71 -15.97 -8.66 -6.38
N PRO A 72 -16.65 -9.23 -7.43
CA PRO A 72 -18.02 -8.84 -7.73
C PRO A 72 -19.01 -9.23 -6.62
N ILE A 73 -18.73 -10.33 -5.94
CA ILE A 73 -19.59 -10.82 -4.83
C ILE A 73 -19.49 -9.85 -3.66
N LEU A 74 -18.27 -9.45 -3.27
CA LEU A 74 -18.06 -8.45 -2.23
C LEU A 74 -18.75 -7.12 -2.57
N ALA A 75 -18.63 -6.66 -3.81
CA ALA A 75 -19.29 -5.44 -4.27
C ALA A 75 -20.82 -5.54 -4.18
N ALA A 76 -21.40 -6.67 -4.58
CA ALA A 76 -22.84 -6.91 -4.51
C ALA A 76 -23.36 -6.99 -3.06
N MET A 77 -22.53 -7.45 -2.13
CA MET A 77 -22.83 -7.47 -0.70
C MET A 77 -22.65 -6.12 0.00
N GLY A 78 -22.17 -5.10 -0.71
CA GLY A 78 -21.92 -3.76 -0.15
C GLY A 78 -20.54 -3.59 0.49
N HIS A 79 -19.64 -4.55 0.33
CA HIS A 79 -18.27 -4.51 0.85
C HIS A 79 -17.30 -3.80 -0.11
N THR A 80 -17.72 -2.69 -0.71
CA THR A 80 -16.81 -1.83 -1.45
C THR A 80 -16.07 -0.95 -0.45
N PRO A 81 -14.73 -1.04 -0.38
CA PRO A 81 -13.97 -0.26 0.61
C PRO A 81 -14.18 1.25 0.45
N GLU A 82 -14.21 1.99 1.56
CA GLU A 82 -14.39 3.44 1.53
C GLU A 82 -13.28 4.11 0.71
N GLY A 83 -13.68 4.97 -0.21
CA GLY A 83 -12.74 5.66 -1.12
C GLY A 83 -12.35 4.87 -2.37
N ALA A 84 -12.85 3.64 -2.54
CA ALA A 84 -12.76 2.89 -3.78
C ALA A 84 -14.07 2.90 -4.58
N VAL A 85 -13.97 2.61 -5.86
CA VAL A 85 -15.11 2.40 -6.77
C VAL A 85 -14.96 1.04 -7.43
N PHE A 86 -16.07 0.29 -7.51
CA PHE A 86 -16.09 -0.97 -8.24
C PHE A 86 -16.39 -0.72 -9.72
N ASP A 87 -15.48 -1.13 -10.62
CA ASP A 87 -15.61 -0.94 -12.08
C ASP A 87 -16.25 -2.13 -12.80
N GLY A 88 -16.75 -3.12 -12.07
CA GLY A 88 -17.26 -4.39 -12.58
C GLY A 88 -16.23 -5.53 -12.50
N ARG A 89 -14.96 -5.24 -12.21
CA ARG A 89 -13.89 -6.23 -12.12
C ARG A 89 -12.92 -5.97 -10.96
N TYR A 90 -12.66 -4.71 -10.63
CA TYR A 90 -11.70 -4.28 -9.61
C TYR A 90 -12.32 -3.26 -8.68
N PHE A 91 -11.87 -3.19 -7.45
CA PHE A 91 -11.98 -2.00 -6.65
C PHE A 91 -10.83 -1.06 -7.03
N ILE A 92 -11.15 0.17 -7.41
CA ILE A 92 -10.18 1.17 -7.87
C ILE A 92 -10.15 2.31 -6.88
N ASP A 93 -8.98 2.65 -6.34
CA ASP A 93 -8.79 3.81 -5.48
C ASP A 93 -8.69 5.12 -6.27
N LYS A 94 -8.67 6.25 -5.56
CA LYS A 94 -8.56 7.58 -6.17
C LYS A 94 -7.25 7.83 -6.93
N LYS A 95 -6.23 7.00 -6.72
CA LYS A 95 -4.94 7.05 -7.42
C LYS A 95 -4.89 6.12 -8.63
N GLY A 96 -5.94 5.32 -8.86
CA GLY A 96 -6.02 4.35 -9.94
C GLY A 96 -5.39 3.00 -9.60
N ASN A 97 -5.02 2.75 -8.35
CA ASN A 97 -4.60 1.43 -7.93
C ASN A 97 -5.80 0.49 -7.93
N LYS A 98 -5.58 -0.75 -8.36
CA LYS A 98 -6.63 -1.74 -8.50
C LYS A 98 -6.47 -2.84 -7.47
N MET A 99 -7.58 -3.26 -6.89
CA MET A 99 -7.62 -4.36 -5.94
C MET A 99 -8.60 -5.42 -6.43
N LYS A 100 -8.23 -6.69 -6.26
CA LYS A 100 -9.03 -7.84 -6.65
C LYS A 100 -8.93 -8.89 -5.56
N VAL A 101 -10.04 -9.52 -5.22
CA VAL A 101 -10.10 -10.62 -4.24
C VAL A 101 -10.39 -11.91 -4.98
N ILE A 102 -9.57 -12.90 -4.74
CA ILE A 102 -9.68 -14.21 -5.37
C ILE A 102 -9.72 -15.27 -4.28
N TYR A 103 -10.65 -16.19 -4.40
CA TYR A 103 -10.60 -17.47 -3.72
C TYR A 103 -9.94 -18.46 -4.67
N GLY A 104 -8.89 -19.10 -4.24
CA GLY A 104 -8.15 -20.04 -5.07
C GLY A 104 -7.55 -21.16 -4.26
N VAL A 105 -7.14 -22.19 -4.97
CA VAL A 105 -6.37 -23.32 -4.45
C VAL A 105 -4.96 -23.26 -5.05
N PRO A 106 -4.14 -22.26 -4.71
CA PRO A 106 -2.79 -22.22 -5.23
C PRO A 106 -1.99 -23.37 -4.64
N THR A 107 -1.39 -24.16 -5.51
CA THR A 107 -0.28 -25.02 -5.10
C THR A 107 0.92 -24.10 -4.90
N TYR A 108 1.14 -23.66 -3.67
CA TYR A 108 2.28 -22.81 -3.35
C TYR A 108 3.43 -23.71 -2.87
N GLN A 109 4.61 -23.56 -3.49
CA GLN A 109 5.85 -24.14 -2.98
C GLN A 109 6.59 -23.07 -2.15
N ASN A 110 6.78 -23.34 -0.88
CA ASN A 110 7.67 -22.56 -0.05
C ASN A 110 9.11 -22.65 -0.57
N PRO A 111 9.97 -21.66 -0.28
CA PRO A 111 11.39 -21.73 -0.59
C PRO A 111 12.11 -22.94 0.03
N ASP A 112 11.54 -23.55 1.08
CA ASP A 112 12.04 -24.78 1.71
C ASP A 112 11.56 -26.06 1.02
N GLY A 113 10.84 -25.97 -0.09
CA GLY A 113 10.32 -27.10 -0.86
C GLY A 113 9.02 -27.69 -0.35
N THR A 114 8.45 -27.18 0.75
CA THR A 114 7.14 -27.61 1.24
C THR A 114 6.02 -27.02 0.38
N SER A 115 5.04 -27.86 0.01
CA SER A 115 3.87 -27.40 -0.75
C SER A 115 2.72 -27.13 0.20
N TYR A 116 2.18 -25.93 0.18
CA TYR A 116 0.88 -25.63 0.79
C TYR A 116 -0.22 -26.03 -0.20
N LYS A 117 -1.02 -27.00 0.17
CA LYS A 117 -2.24 -27.36 -0.52
C LYS A 117 -3.39 -26.90 0.36
N GLY A 118 -3.98 -25.76 0.03
CA GLY A 118 -5.11 -25.23 0.78
C GLY A 118 -5.83 -24.14 0.02
N SER A 119 -7.12 -24.05 0.25
CA SER A 119 -7.95 -22.99 -0.30
C SER A 119 -7.68 -21.68 0.45
N PHE A 120 -7.27 -20.63 -0.22
CA PHE A 120 -6.99 -19.34 0.37
C PHE A 120 -7.86 -18.26 -0.24
N LEU A 121 -8.29 -17.30 0.58
CA LEU A 121 -8.71 -16.00 0.10
C LEU A 121 -7.47 -15.10 0.03
N TYR A 122 -7.22 -14.52 -1.13
CA TYR A 122 -6.12 -13.58 -1.28
C TYR A 122 -6.55 -12.33 -2.03
N ALA A 123 -6.03 -11.20 -1.60
CA ALA A 123 -6.20 -9.92 -2.27
C ALA A 123 -5.00 -9.66 -3.16
N LEU A 124 -5.27 -9.40 -4.44
CA LEU A 124 -4.30 -8.89 -5.40
C LEU A 124 -4.41 -7.37 -5.44
N HIS A 125 -3.32 -6.69 -5.18
CA HIS A 125 -3.22 -5.24 -5.23
C HIS A 125 -2.32 -4.85 -6.40
N PHE A 126 -2.90 -4.28 -7.44
CA PHE A 126 -2.16 -3.80 -8.61
C PHE A 126 -1.83 -2.32 -8.41
N TYR A 127 -0.56 -2.03 -8.30
CA TYR A 127 -0.07 -0.67 -8.26
C TYR A 127 0.29 -0.21 -9.67
N SER A 128 -0.35 0.86 -10.13
CA SER A 128 -0.07 1.46 -11.44
C SER A 128 1.02 2.52 -11.29
N PHE A 129 2.11 2.38 -12.03
CA PHE A 129 3.17 3.39 -12.05
C PHE A 129 3.53 3.79 -13.48
N THR A 130 3.89 5.06 -13.63
CA THR A 130 4.37 5.58 -14.91
C THR A 130 5.88 5.50 -14.93
N ARG A 131 6.42 4.68 -15.83
CA ARG A 131 7.86 4.49 -15.97
C ARG A 131 8.59 5.79 -16.32
N LYS A 132 9.48 6.24 -15.49
CA LYS A 132 10.60 7.13 -15.86
C LYS A 132 11.77 6.81 -14.95
N ALA A 133 12.72 6.02 -15.44
CA ALA A 133 14.02 5.74 -14.82
C ALA A 133 14.02 4.87 -13.54
N LYS A 134 15.20 4.35 -13.22
CA LYS A 134 15.56 3.58 -12.03
C LYS A 134 15.48 4.46 -10.78
N ILE A 135 14.26 4.75 -10.32
CA ILE A 135 14.01 5.64 -9.18
C ILE A 135 13.25 4.86 -8.12
N LEU A 136 13.66 5.03 -6.87
CA LEU A 136 12.86 4.62 -5.72
C LEU A 136 11.50 5.33 -5.80
N ASP A 137 10.45 4.58 -6.13
CA ASP A 137 9.10 5.14 -6.15
C ASP A 137 8.58 5.22 -4.71
N LEU A 138 8.65 6.43 -4.13
CA LEU A 138 8.18 6.68 -2.77
C LEU A 138 6.70 6.38 -2.60
N SER A 139 5.89 6.51 -3.63
CA SER A 139 4.46 6.21 -3.56
C SER A 139 4.20 4.70 -3.56
N LEU A 140 5.01 3.91 -4.25
CA LEU A 140 5.01 2.46 -4.15
C LEU A 140 5.46 2.00 -2.76
N GLN A 141 6.47 2.65 -2.20
CA GLN A 141 6.91 2.39 -0.83
C GLN A 141 5.81 2.67 0.18
N ASP A 142 5.16 3.84 0.08
CA ASP A 142 4.05 4.22 0.96
C ASP A 142 2.88 3.22 0.84
N TYR A 143 2.57 2.75 -0.38
CA TYR A 143 1.56 1.72 -0.62
C TYR A 143 1.92 0.40 0.06
N CYS A 144 3.14 -0.08 -0.16
CA CYS A 144 3.65 -1.30 0.46
C CYS A 144 3.59 -1.23 1.98
N VAL A 145 4.03 -0.12 2.59
CA VAL A 145 3.97 0.08 4.04
C VAL A 145 2.53 0.01 4.53
N SER A 146 1.61 0.72 3.89
CA SER A 146 0.18 0.72 4.24
C SER A 146 -0.42 -0.69 4.16
N LEU A 147 -0.08 -1.45 3.12
CA LEU A 147 -0.53 -2.83 2.94
C LEU A 147 -0.02 -3.75 4.06
N VAL A 148 1.29 -3.68 4.34
CA VAL A 148 1.91 -4.54 5.36
C VAL A 148 1.41 -4.20 6.77
N GLU A 149 1.18 -2.91 7.06
CA GLU A 149 0.57 -2.49 8.32
C GLU A 149 -0.89 -2.95 8.44
N ALA A 150 -1.67 -2.88 7.35
CA ALA A 150 -3.02 -3.42 7.31
C ALA A 150 -3.03 -4.95 7.53
N ALA A 151 -2.11 -5.67 6.87
CA ALA A 151 -1.94 -7.11 7.08
C ALA A 151 -1.55 -7.43 8.53
N LYS A 152 -0.71 -6.60 9.16
CA LYS A 152 -0.33 -6.75 10.57
C LYS A 152 -1.51 -6.58 11.52
N SER A 153 -2.45 -5.68 11.22
CA SER A 153 -3.65 -5.48 12.04
C SER A 153 -4.60 -6.69 12.02
N MET A 154 -4.52 -7.55 10.98
CA MET A 154 -5.29 -8.79 10.91
C MET A 154 -4.84 -9.86 11.91
N GLY A 155 -3.68 -9.68 12.54
CA GLY A 155 -3.17 -10.61 13.54
C GLY A 155 -3.05 -12.04 13.03
N ASP A 156 -3.63 -12.98 13.75
CA ASP A 156 -3.54 -14.42 13.45
C ASP A 156 -4.28 -14.85 12.16
N GLU A 157 -5.11 -13.99 11.61
CA GLU A 157 -5.81 -14.25 10.36
C GLU A 157 -4.90 -14.11 9.13
N PHE A 158 -3.82 -13.34 9.25
CA PHE A 158 -2.84 -13.14 8.19
C PHE A 158 -1.91 -14.34 8.07
N ILE A 159 -1.54 -14.72 6.85
CA ILE A 159 -0.57 -15.78 6.57
C ILE A 159 0.73 -15.18 6.06
N TYR A 160 0.70 -14.52 4.89
CA TYR A 160 1.87 -13.91 4.27
C TYR A 160 1.48 -12.84 3.24
N THR A 161 2.45 -12.01 2.91
CA THR A 161 2.34 -11.05 1.81
C THR A 161 3.56 -11.14 0.91
N TYR A 162 3.32 -10.99 -0.39
CA TYR A 162 4.33 -10.99 -1.45
C TYR A 162 4.27 -9.71 -2.26
N TYR A 163 5.41 -9.40 -2.84
CA TYR A 163 5.54 -8.43 -3.91
C TYR A 163 5.98 -9.15 -5.18
N GLY A 164 5.34 -8.87 -6.30
CA GLY A 164 5.68 -9.44 -7.58
C GLY A 164 5.73 -8.39 -8.68
N THR A 165 6.55 -8.64 -9.69
CA THR A 165 6.61 -7.84 -10.90
C THR A 165 6.19 -8.67 -12.10
N TYR A 166 5.45 -8.06 -13.03
CA TYR A 166 5.12 -8.67 -14.31
C TYR A 166 6.16 -8.28 -15.36
N GLY A 167 6.75 -9.27 -16.04
CA GLY A 167 7.71 -9.09 -17.10
C GLY A 167 8.31 -10.43 -17.53
N GLU A 168 9.19 -10.43 -18.55
CA GLU A 168 9.86 -11.64 -19.04
C GLU A 168 10.64 -12.41 -17.94
N ASN A 169 10.99 -11.73 -16.85
CA ASN A 169 11.65 -12.28 -15.67
C ASN A 169 10.83 -12.03 -14.40
N GLY A 170 9.50 -12.17 -14.47
CA GLY A 170 8.63 -11.94 -13.32
C GLY A 170 9.16 -12.60 -12.05
N ARG A 171 9.46 -11.80 -11.03
CA ARG A 171 9.99 -12.26 -9.75
C ARG A 171 8.95 -12.02 -8.67
N MET A 172 8.84 -13.01 -7.78
CA MET A 172 8.04 -12.86 -6.56
C MET A 172 8.98 -12.80 -5.36
N TYR A 173 8.75 -11.83 -4.51
CA TYR A 173 9.51 -11.63 -3.28
C TYR A 173 8.58 -11.73 -2.10
N GLU A 174 8.88 -12.62 -1.17
CA GLU A 174 8.19 -12.65 0.11
C GLU A 174 8.55 -11.40 0.91
N LEU A 175 7.54 -10.64 1.27
CA LEU A 175 7.73 -9.49 2.15
C LEU A 175 7.70 -9.97 3.61
N PHE A 176 6.59 -10.58 4.04
CA PHE A 176 6.43 -11.03 5.40
C PHE A 176 5.55 -12.29 5.47
N THR A 177 5.93 -13.22 6.33
CA THR A 177 5.05 -14.24 6.90
C THR A 177 4.42 -13.71 8.18
N TYR A 178 3.39 -14.39 8.69
CA TYR A 178 2.78 -14.07 9.97
C TYR A 178 3.82 -13.95 11.09
N ASN A 179 4.70 -14.95 11.22
CA ASN A 179 5.69 -14.99 12.28
C ASN A 179 6.73 -13.87 12.19
N SER A 180 7.13 -13.49 11.01
CA SER A 180 8.08 -12.39 10.77
C SER A 180 7.40 -11.03 10.97
N LEU A 181 6.14 -10.88 10.51
CA LEU A 181 5.40 -9.64 10.62
C LEU A 181 5.02 -9.30 12.06
N LYS A 182 4.64 -10.31 12.85
CA LYS A 182 4.31 -10.12 14.28
C LYS A 182 5.45 -9.44 15.05
N LYS A 183 6.69 -9.76 14.70
CA LYS A 183 7.91 -9.24 15.35
C LYS A 183 8.47 -7.98 14.69
N ALA A 184 8.02 -7.67 13.47
CA ALA A 184 8.57 -6.57 12.68
C ALA A 184 8.24 -5.21 13.31
N THR A 185 9.24 -4.34 13.37
CA THR A 185 9.06 -2.92 13.69
C THR A 185 8.64 -2.14 12.44
N LEU A 186 8.18 -0.90 12.62
CA LEU A 186 7.91 -0.01 11.48
C LEU A 186 9.16 0.19 10.61
N SER A 187 10.34 0.26 11.22
CA SER A 187 11.61 0.38 10.49
C SER A 187 11.89 -0.84 9.61
N ASP A 188 11.59 -2.06 10.11
CA ASP A 188 11.75 -3.29 9.34
C ASP A 188 10.80 -3.31 8.14
N ILE A 189 9.54 -2.90 8.35
CA ILE A 189 8.53 -2.78 7.30
C ILE A 189 8.99 -1.78 6.24
N GLN A 190 9.41 -0.60 6.65
CA GLN A 190 9.89 0.44 5.73
C GLN A 190 11.13 -0.02 4.95
N SER A 191 12.04 -0.75 5.59
CA SER A 191 13.23 -1.30 4.95
C SER A 191 12.89 -2.32 3.86
N LYS A 192 11.99 -3.26 4.15
CA LYS A 192 11.54 -4.26 3.17
C LYS A 192 10.70 -3.65 2.04
N CYS A 193 9.96 -2.60 2.31
CA CYS A 193 9.19 -1.85 1.32
C CYS A 193 10.02 -0.87 0.47
N ARG A 194 11.34 -0.79 0.66
CA ARG A 194 12.25 -0.05 -0.23
C ARG A 194 12.50 -0.82 -1.53
N ILE A 195 11.47 -0.94 -2.34
CA ILE A 195 11.50 -1.67 -3.59
C ILE A 195 12.06 -0.75 -4.68
N THR A 196 13.15 -1.19 -5.33
CA THR A 196 13.71 -0.49 -6.49
C THR A 196 13.19 -1.17 -7.75
N LEU A 197 12.49 -0.41 -8.58
CA LEU A 197 12.01 -0.88 -9.88
C LEU A 197 13.18 -0.83 -10.88
N GLU A 198 13.44 -1.96 -11.56
CA GLU A 198 14.44 -2.01 -12.63
C GLU A 198 13.84 -1.52 -13.96
N GLU A 199 14.66 -0.95 -14.84
CA GLU A 199 14.23 -0.36 -16.12
C GLU A 199 13.52 -1.33 -17.08
N LYS A 200 13.69 -2.63 -16.89
CA LYS A 200 13.15 -3.69 -17.75
C LYS A 200 11.81 -4.27 -17.29
N GLU A 201 11.32 -3.83 -16.13
CA GLU A 201 10.06 -4.34 -15.59
C GLU A 201 8.88 -3.63 -16.22
N THR A 202 7.98 -4.41 -16.82
CA THR A 202 6.79 -3.87 -17.51
C THR A 202 5.75 -3.43 -16.48
N GLY A 203 5.50 -2.17 -16.40
CA GLY A 203 4.33 -1.38 -16.04
C GLY A 203 3.42 -1.76 -14.87
N PHE A 204 3.50 -2.95 -14.27
CA PHE A 204 2.64 -3.34 -13.17
C PHE A 204 3.42 -4.05 -12.08
N SER A 205 3.34 -3.52 -10.89
CA SER A 205 3.70 -4.23 -9.67
C SER A 205 2.42 -4.72 -9.00
N HIS A 206 2.47 -5.88 -8.41
CA HIS A 206 1.37 -6.38 -7.62
C HIS A 206 1.86 -6.83 -6.25
N PHE A 207 1.00 -6.62 -5.28
CA PHE A 207 1.14 -7.20 -3.96
C PHE A 207 0.04 -8.23 -3.77
N THR A 208 0.35 -9.28 -3.04
CA THR A 208 -0.62 -10.32 -2.70
C THR A 208 -0.65 -10.48 -1.19
N THR A 209 -1.82 -10.40 -0.61
CA THR A 209 -2.04 -10.62 0.83
C THR A 209 -2.96 -11.81 1.02
N HIS A 210 -2.50 -12.79 1.76
CA HIS A 210 -3.22 -14.03 2.02
C HIS A 210 -3.75 -14.08 3.44
N ILE A 211 -5.01 -14.47 3.59
CA ILE A 211 -5.64 -14.75 4.87
C ILE A 211 -5.89 -16.24 5.05
N LYS A 212 -5.94 -16.69 6.30
CA LYS A 212 -6.17 -18.10 6.62
C LYS A 212 -7.50 -18.59 6.04
N PRO A 213 -7.53 -19.82 5.52
CA PRO A 213 -8.79 -20.50 5.29
C PRO A 213 -9.48 -20.72 6.66
N TYR A 214 -10.74 -21.05 6.58
CA TYR A 214 -11.51 -21.35 7.81
C TYR A 214 -11.02 -22.65 8.45
#